data_c4521828eb5f98117a6deed806423fe4
#
_entry.id   c4521828eb5f98117a6deed806423fe4
#
_cell.length_a   1.000
_cell.length_b   1.000
_cell.length_c   1.000
_cell.angle_alpha   90.00
_cell.angle_beta   90.00
_cell.angle_gamma   90.00
#
_symmetry.space_group_name_H-M   'P 1'
#
loop_
_entity.id
_entity.type
_entity.pdbx_description
1 polymer ?
#
loop_
_entity_poly.entity_id
_entity_poly.type
_entity_poly.pdbx_seq_one_letter_code
_entity_poly.pdbx_strand_id
1 'polypeptide(L)'
;MIKKTILGLTAAVFFATASFSAVTNVGFTLSSANLEASGSETQNSGAIVNQPSKESDFLFGSAFIERQFATSGSFEIAVGASIVPVDKQIESIGAGTGTGATINVGNILTAYIQPTFMVSDSLSLYGKVGYSQGDLNINDLVRQATAANTTDSASTDGNTSKTLEGMVFGLGLQFNKDAGPFNFIRLDATHTDFDQVTHTNSNLKTLKADADMDVISLSIGKTF
;
A
#
# COMPACT_ATOMS: atom_id res chain seq x y z
N MET A 1 -12.47 -10.96 -4.34
CA MET A 1 -12.01 -11.89 -5.42
C MET A 1 -10.58 -11.60 -5.89
N ILE A 2 -10.16 -10.34 -6.01
CA ILE A 2 -8.85 -9.91 -6.55
C ILE A 2 -7.67 -10.41 -5.70
N LYS A 3 -7.75 -10.41 -4.34
CA LYS A 3 -6.68 -10.97 -3.46
C LYS A 3 -6.27 -12.40 -3.84
N LYS A 4 -7.26 -13.24 -4.19
CA LYS A 4 -7.00 -14.61 -4.65
C LYS A 4 -6.36 -14.66 -6.04
N THR A 5 -6.67 -13.68 -6.90
CA THR A 5 -6.12 -13.59 -8.26
C THR A 5 -4.67 -13.12 -8.22
N ILE A 6 -4.35 -12.10 -7.42
CA ILE A 6 -2.96 -11.61 -7.25
C ILE A 6 -2.09 -12.71 -6.65
N LEU A 7 -2.53 -13.35 -5.58
CA LEU A 7 -1.80 -14.44 -4.94
C LEU A 7 -1.61 -15.62 -5.89
N GLY A 8 -2.64 -15.97 -6.68
CA GLY A 8 -2.58 -17.04 -7.67
C GLY A 8 -1.62 -16.73 -8.82
N LEU A 9 -1.60 -15.50 -9.32
CA LEU A 9 -0.70 -15.08 -10.39
C LEU A 9 0.76 -15.11 -9.92
N THR A 10 1.03 -14.57 -8.72
CA THR A 10 2.38 -14.60 -8.13
C THR A 10 2.85 -16.05 -7.91
N ALA A 11 2.01 -16.91 -7.36
CA ALA A 11 2.33 -18.33 -7.18
C ALA A 11 2.62 -19.04 -8.51
N ALA A 12 1.83 -18.78 -9.56
CA ALA A 12 2.03 -19.38 -10.89
C ALA A 12 3.40 -19.02 -11.49
N VAL A 13 3.88 -17.80 -11.30
CA VAL A 13 5.21 -17.37 -11.78
C VAL A 13 6.32 -18.12 -11.04
N PHE A 14 6.19 -18.39 -9.74
CA PHE A 14 7.17 -19.15 -8.96
C PHE A 14 7.27 -20.62 -9.41
N PHE A 15 6.19 -21.22 -9.89
CA PHE A 15 6.16 -22.64 -10.30
C PHE A 15 6.42 -22.86 -11.80
N ALA A 16 6.15 -21.88 -12.66
CA ALA A 16 6.25 -22.06 -14.13
C ALA A 16 7.69 -22.00 -14.69
N THR A 17 8.73 -21.79 -13.89
CA THR A 17 10.06 -21.38 -14.38
C THR A 17 11.16 -22.41 -14.19
N ALA A 18 10.85 -23.68 -14.32
CA ALA A 18 11.87 -24.76 -14.24
C ALA A 18 12.97 -24.70 -15.35
N SER A 19 12.81 -23.83 -16.36
CA SER A 19 13.69 -23.79 -17.52
C SER A 19 14.64 -22.58 -17.60
N PHE A 20 14.52 -21.60 -16.70
CA PHE A 20 15.39 -20.42 -16.66
C PHE A 20 16.29 -20.46 -15.44
N SER A 21 17.55 -20.03 -15.61
CA SER A 21 18.41 -19.75 -14.46
C SER A 21 17.77 -18.62 -13.65
N ALA A 22 17.22 -18.96 -12.51
CA ALA A 22 16.52 -18.02 -11.68
C ALA A 22 16.87 -18.24 -10.22
N VAL A 23 17.07 -17.15 -9.49
CA VAL A 23 17.34 -17.16 -8.05
C VAL A 23 16.11 -16.64 -7.30
N THR A 24 15.99 -17.04 -6.04
CA THR A 24 14.92 -16.58 -5.15
C THR A 24 15.50 -15.65 -4.11
N ASN A 25 14.97 -14.44 -4.00
CA ASN A 25 15.32 -13.49 -2.97
C ASN A 25 14.20 -13.44 -1.92
N VAL A 26 14.60 -13.46 -0.67
CA VAL A 26 13.68 -13.32 0.49
C VAL A 26 14.27 -12.28 1.42
N GLY A 27 13.45 -11.42 1.99
CA GLY A 27 13.94 -10.40 2.90
C GLY A 27 12.87 -9.71 3.72
N PHE A 28 13.38 -8.80 4.56
CA PHE A 28 12.59 -7.94 5.41
C PHE A 28 12.90 -6.49 5.09
N THR A 29 11.91 -5.64 5.27
CA THR A 29 12.00 -4.22 4.98
C THR A 29 11.50 -3.43 6.17
N LEU A 30 12.20 -2.35 6.51
CA LEU A 30 11.75 -1.29 7.40
C LEU A 30 11.49 -0.05 6.55
N SER A 31 10.30 0.53 6.68
CA SER A 31 9.84 1.62 5.84
C SER A 31 9.33 2.79 6.67
N SER A 32 9.60 4.00 6.17
CA SER A 32 8.95 5.24 6.59
C SER A 32 8.01 5.68 5.47
N ALA A 33 6.75 5.88 5.80
CA ALA A 33 5.73 6.33 4.86
C ALA A 33 5.17 7.68 5.25
N ASN A 34 4.87 8.48 4.24
CA ASN A 34 3.98 9.63 4.29
C ASN A 34 2.73 9.27 3.48
N LEU A 35 1.58 9.28 4.12
CA LEU A 35 0.28 9.07 3.49
C LEU A 35 -0.44 10.41 3.43
N GLU A 36 -0.76 10.87 2.24
CA GLU A 36 -1.66 12.00 2.01
C GLU A 36 -3.06 11.47 1.66
N ALA A 37 -4.09 11.99 2.33
CA ALA A 37 -5.47 11.64 2.05
C ALA A 37 -6.31 12.89 1.90
N SER A 38 -7.16 12.93 0.89
CA SER A 38 -8.15 13.99 0.66
C SER A 38 -9.55 13.39 0.49
N GLY A 39 -10.58 14.22 0.65
CA GLY A 39 -11.93 13.71 0.53
C GLY A 39 -12.95 14.74 0.14
N SER A 40 -14.13 14.26 -0.27
CA SER A 40 -15.30 15.10 -0.53
C SER A 40 -16.57 14.40 -0.08
N GLU A 41 -17.56 15.21 0.33
CA GLU A 41 -18.91 14.75 0.67
C GLU A 41 -19.90 15.39 -0.30
N THR A 42 -20.69 14.58 -0.98
CA THR A 42 -21.86 15.06 -1.72
C THR A 42 -23.09 14.98 -0.82
N GLN A 43 -23.65 16.13 -0.52
CA GLN A 43 -24.86 16.24 0.32
C GLN A 43 -26.12 15.84 -0.47
N ASN A 44 -27.23 15.58 0.24
CA ASN A 44 -28.52 15.25 -0.38
C ASN A 44 -29.07 16.36 -1.29
N SER A 45 -28.64 17.60 -1.07
CA SER A 45 -28.93 18.75 -1.95
C SER A 45 -28.15 18.75 -3.26
N GLY A 46 -27.21 17.82 -3.44
CA GLY A 46 -26.26 17.80 -4.56
C GLY A 46 -25.05 18.72 -4.35
N ALA A 47 -24.96 19.45 -3.25
CA ALA A 47 -23.80 20.28 -2.94
C ALA A 47 -22.59 19.40 -2.59
N ILE A 48 -21.41 19.75 -3.11
CA ILE A 48 -20.15 19.06 -2.82
C ILE A 48 -19.39 19.89 -1.78
N VAL A 49 -18.96 19.23 -0.70
CA VAL A 49 -18.11 19.82 0.34
C VAL A 49 -16.76 19.09 0.29
N ASN A 50 -15.72 19.80 -0.12
CA ASN A 50 -14.36 19.26 -0.12
C ASN A 50 -13.78 19.35 1.29
N GLN A 51 -13.09 18.29 1.71
CA GLN A 51 -12.29 18.27 2.93
C GLN A 51 -10.83 18.58 2.56
N PRO A 52 -10.11 19.35 3.39
CA PRO A 52 -8.68 19.58 3.16
C PRO A 52 -7.91 18.25 3.20
N SER A 53 -6.83 18.18 2.44
CA SER A 53 -5.92 17.04 2.52
C SER A 53 -5.26 16.96 3.90
N LYS A 54 -4.96 15.76 4.33
CA LYS A 54 -4.27 15.44 5.58
C LYS A 54 -3.13 14.48 5.29
N GLU A 55 -2.02 14.73 5.95
CA GLU A 55 -0.82 13.91 5.88
C GLU A 55 -0.63 13.15 7.19
N SER A 56 -0.10 11.94 7.09
CA SER A 56 0.22 11.10 8.24
C SER A 56 1.52 10.34 7.98
N ASP A 57 2.51 10.55 8.86
CA ASP A 57 3.77 9.86 8.83
C ASP A 57 3.75 8.63 9.75
N PHE A 58 4.26 7.50 9.27
CA PHE A 58 4.36 6.29 10.10
C PHE A 58 5.47 5.34 9.64
N LEU A 59 5.91 4.50 10.59
CA LEU A 59 6.88 3.44 10.32
C LEU A 59 6.17 2.09 10.28
N PHE A 60 6.61 1.22 9.36
CA PHE A 60 6.12 -0.16 9.30
C PHE A 60 7.19 -1.13 8.81
N GLY A 61 7.01 -2.40 9.16
CA GLY A 61 7.81 -3.50 8.66
C GLY A 61 7.06 -4.31 7.62
N SER A 62 7.77 -4.88 6.65
CA SER A 62 7.23 -5.81 5.68
C SER A 62 8.20 -6.96 5.41
N ALA A 63 7.67 -8.04 4.83
CA ALA A 63 8.46 -9.14 4.29
C ALA A 63 8.21 -9.25 2.79
N PHE A 64 9.21 -9.71 2.04
CA PHE A 64 9.07 -9.92 0.61
C PHE A 64 9.71 -11.23 0.16
N ILE A 65 9.19 -11.72 -0.97
CA ILE A 65 9.75 -12.80 -1.74
C ILE A 65 9.71 -12.45 -3.22
N GLU A 66 10.77 -12.72 -3.94
CA GLU A 66 10.83 -12.48 -5.38
C GLU A 66 11.62 -13.57 -6.11
N ARG A 67 11.26 -13.80 -7.35
CA ARG A 67 11.98 -14.64 -8.28
C ARG A 67 12.65 -13.76 -9.33
N GLN A 68 13.97 -13.84 -9.40
CA GLN A 68 14.81 -13.03 -10.27
C GLN A 68 15.37 -13.89 -11.41
N PHE A 69 15.25 -13.38 -12.62
CA PHE A 69 15.64 -14.02 -13.87
C PHE A 69 16.74 -13.20 -14.53
N ALA A 70 17.87 -13.81 -14.80
CA ALA A 70 18.88 -13.22 -15.67
C ALA A 70 18.35 -13.19 -17.11
N THR A 71 18.40 -12.03 -17.76
CA THR A 71 17.95 -11.89 -19.15
C THR A 71 19.12 -11.85 -20.12
N SER A 72 20.02 -10.88 -19.99
CA SER A 72 21.28 -10.82 -20.75
C SER A 72 22.24 -9.83 -20.10
N GLY A 73 23.52 -10.22 -20.01
CA GLY A 73 24.58 -9.32 -19.52
C GLY A 73 24.28 -8.76 -18.13
N SER A 74 24.16 -7.43 -18.05
CA SER A 74 23.94 -6.71 -16.79
C SER A 74 22.47 -6.44 -16.47
N PHE A 75 21.52 -7.07 -17.17
CA PHE A 75 20.10 -6.81 -16.98
C PHE A 75 19.35 -8.04 -16.45
N GLU A 76 18.54 -7.84 -15.44
CA GLU A 76 17.74 -8.85 -14.78
C GLU A 76 16.30 -8.35 -14.58
N ILE A 77 15.36 -9.25 -14.46
CA ILE A 77 13.97 -8.94 -14.11
C ILE A 77 13.57 -9.82 -12.93
N ALA A 78 13.05 -9.21 -11.88
CA ALA A 78 12.42 -9.95 -10.79
C ALA A 78 10.90 -9.78 -10.84
N VAL A 79 10.19 -10.83 -10.43
CA VAL A 79 8.76 -10.80 -10.11
C VAL A 79 8.62 -11.15 -8.64
N GLY A 80 7.94 -10.32 -7.88
CA GLY A 80 7.88 -10.46 -6.43
C GLY A 80 6.55 -10.09 -5.82
N ALA A 81 6.45 -10.41 -4.53
CA ALA A 81 5.38 -9.97 -3.66
C ALA A 81 5.93 -9.54 -2.31
N SER A 82 5.29 -8.55 -1.70
CA SER A 82 5.55 -8.13 -0.33
C SER A 82 4.27 -8.01 0.47
N ILE A 83 4.39 -8.20 1.78
CA ILE A 83 3.27 -8.11 2.70
C ILE A 83 3.63 -7.23 3.90
N VAL A 84 2.74 -6.31 4.24
CA VAL A 84 2.71 -5.58 5.51
C VAL A 84 1.66 -6.27 6.40
N PRO A 85 2.06 -7.06 7.40
CA PRO A 85 1.15 -7.97 8.10
C PRO A 85 0.39 -7.31 9.27
N VAL A 86 0.58 -6.01 9.49
CA VAL A 86 0.05 -5.31 10.65
C VAL A 86 -0.90 -4.20 10.26
N ASP A 87 -1.97 -4.03 11.05
CA ASP A 87 -2.87 -2.91 10.93
C ASP A 87 -2.26 -1.69 11.63
N LYS A 88 -2.34 -0.55 10.95
CA LYS A 88 -1.91 0.73 11.49
C LYS A 88 -3.08 1.71 11.53
N GLN A 89 -3.31 2.27 12.70
CA GLN A 89 -4.21 3.42 12.82
C GLN A 89 -3.51 4.64 12.22
N ILE A 90 -4.15 5.22 11.19
CA ILE A 90 -3.62 6.39 10.49
C ILE A 90 -4.21 7.65 11.08
N GLU A 91 -5.51 7.64 11.38
CA GLU A 91 -6.17 8.80 11.91
C GLU A 91 -7.25 8.42 12.94
N SER A 92 -7.42 9.31 13.94
CA SER A 92 -8.55 9.30 14.84
C SER A 92 -9.14 10.71 14.88
N ILE A 93 -10.29 10.88 14.25
CA ILE A 93 -11.04 12.14 14.32
C ILE A 93 -11.82 12.12 15.62
N GLY A 94 -11.45 13.02 16.55
CA GLY A 94 -12.02 13.05 17.89
C GLY A 94 -13.51 13.41 17.92
N ALA A 95 -14.25 12.77 18.79
CA ALA A 95 -15.70 12.96 19.01
C ALA A 95 -16.12 14.35 19.57
N GLY A 96 -15.19 15.28 19.76
CA GLY A 96 -15.43 16.58 20.40
C GLY A 96 -16.35 17.53 19.64
N THR A 97 -16.58 17.29 18.36
CA THR A 97 -17.48 18.10 17.50
C THR A 97 -18.62 17.28 16.91
N GLY A 98 -18.88 16.11 17.46
CA GLY A 98 -20.00 15.26 17.04
C GLY A 98 -19.77 14.40 15.81
N THR A 99 -18.57 14.39 15.28
CA THR A 99 -18.16 13.47 14.22
C THR A 99 -16.85 12.81 14.64
N GLY A 100 -16.84 11.50 14.78
CA GLY A 100 -15.64 10.74 15.11
C GLY A 100 -15.49 9.54 14.18
N ALA A 101 -14.27 9.23 13.81
CA ALA A 101 -13.92 8.01 13.07
C ALA A 101 -12.49 7.61 13.39
N THR A 102 -12.26 6.30 13.47
CA THR A 102 -10.91 5.71 13.54
C THR A 102 -10.64 4.99 12.23
N ILE A 103 -9.58 5.41 11.55
CA ILE A 103 -9.19 4.86 10.25
C ILE A 103 -7.94 3.99 10.44
N ASN A 104 -8.06 2.72 10.09
CA ASN A 104 -6.95 1.75 10.11
C ASN A 104 -6.70 1.24 8.70
N VAL A 105 -5.42 1.17 8.34
CA VAL A 105 -4.96 0.51 7.11
C VAL A 105 -4.07 -0.65 7.49
N GLY A 106 -4.30 -1.80 6.85
CA GLY A 106 -3.52 -2.98 7.19
C GLY A 106 -3.55 -4.07 6.13
N ASN A 107 -2.79 -5.13 6.41
CA ASN A 107 -2.69 -6.29 5.53
C ASN A 107 -2.41 -5.93 4.06
N ILE A 108 -1.48 -4.97 3.82
CA ILE A 108 -1.15 -4.53 2.48
C ILE A 108 -0.34 -5.64 1.80
N LEU A 109 -0.87 -6.16 0.70
CA LEU A 109 -0.19 -7.08 -0.20
C LEU A 109 0.16 -6.34 -1.48
N THR A 110 1.43 -6.37 -1.88
CA THR A 110 1.90 -5.78 -3.14
C THR A 110 2.50 -6.86 -4.02
N ALA A 111 2.05 -6.95 -5.26
CA ALA A 111 2.72 -7.72 -6.31
C ALA A 111 3.44 -6.76 -7.26
N TYR A 112 4.66 -7.10 -7.68
CA TYR A 112 5.48 -6.19 -8.48
C TYR A 112 6.40 -6.91 -9.47
N ILE A 113 6.82 -6.14 -10.47
CA ILE A 113 7.90 -6.46 -11.39
C ILE A 113 9.04 -5.46 -11.12
N GLN A 114 10.27 -5.96 -11.11
CA GLN A 114 11.46 -5.17 -10.79
C GLN A 114 12.54 -5.41 -11.84
N PRO A 115 12.60 -4.59 -12.90
CA PRO A 115 13.75 -4.54 -13.79
C PRO A 115 14.97 -4.00 -13.02
N THR A 116 16.10 -4.68 -13.14
CA THR A 116 17.34 -4.40 -12.43
C THR A 116 18.51 -4.30 -13.41
N PHE A 117 19.31 -3.27 -13.28
CA PHE A 117 20.55 -3.07 -14.02
C PHE A 117 21.75 -3.15 -13.07
N MET A 118 22.64 -4.10 -13.33
CA MET A 118 23.89 -4.25 -12.58
C MET A 118 24.91 -3.20 -13.05
N VAL A 119 25.21 -2.25 -12.18
CA VAL A 119 26.21 -1.21 -12.41
C VAL A 119 27.62 -1.78 -12.18
N SER A 120 27.75 -2.65 -11.19
CA SER A 120 28.96 -3.41 -10.87
C SER A 120 28.59 -4.73 -10.17
N ASP A 121 29.55 -5.58 -9.86
CA ASP A 121 29.32 -6.83 -9.12
C ASP A 121 28.67 -6.63 -7.74
N SER A 122 28.85 -5.45 -7.15
CA SER A 122 28.33 -5.12 -5.83
C SER A 122 27.18 -4.11 -5.81
N LEU A 123 26.87 -3.47 -6.93
CA LEU A 123 25.88 -2.40 -7.00
C LEU A 123 24.93 -2.59 -8.17
N SER A 124 23.64 -2.59 -7.89
CA SER A 124 22.58 -2.59 -8.90
C SER A 124 21.61 -1.43 -8.69
N LEU A 125 21.08 -0.91 -9.80
CA LEU A 125 19.98 0.05 -9.84
C LEU A 125 18.74 -0.67 -10.34
N TYR A 126 17.59 -0.43 -9.73
CA TYR A 126 16.34 -1.04 -10.18
C TYR A 126 15.16 -0.07 -10.18
N GLY A 127 14.20 -0.36 -11.07
CA GLY A 127 12.86 0.18 -11.01
C GLY A 127 11.89 -0.82 -10.40
N LYS A 128 10.77 -0.36 -9.89
CA LYS A 128 9.69 -1.20 -9.38
C LYS A 128 8.35 -0.68 -9.92
N VAL A 129 7.55 -1.59 -10.47
CA VAL A 129 6.17 -1.31 -10.87
C VAL A 129 5.31 -2.42 -10.32
N GLY A 130 4.22 -2.07 -9.63
CA GLY A 130 3.40 -3.05 -8.96
C GLY A 130 1.98 -2.61 -8.72
N TYR A 131 1.24 -3.47 -8.07
CA TYR A 131 -0.12 -3.24 -7.64
C TYR A 131 -0.26 -3.66 -6.17
N SER A 132 -0.77 -2.74 -5.36
CA SER A 132 -1.02 -2.95 -3.95
C SER A 132 -2.50 -3.11 -3.66
N GLN A 133 -2.79 -3.98 -2.69
CA GLN A 133 -4.13 -4.15 -2.14
C GLN A 133 -4.05 -4.28 -0.63
N GLY A 134 -4.83 -3.48 0.10
CA GLY A 134 -4.90 -3.47 1.57
C GLY A 134 -6.32 -3.43 2.10
N ASP A 135 -6.46 -3.60 3.41
CA ASP A 135 -7.71 -3.45 4.13
C ASP A 135 -7.79 -2.03 4.70
N LEU A 136 -8.87 -1.31 4.38
CA LEU A 136 -9.22 -0.02 4.96
C LEU A 136 -10.40 -0.22 5.90
N ASN A 137 -10.19 -0.07 7.20
CA ASN A 137 -11.23 -0.21 8.19
C ASN A 137 -11.55 1.15 8.80
N ILE A 138 -12.80 1.57 8.68
CA ILE A 138 -13.32 2.80 9.29
C ILE A 138 -14.22 2.37 10.44
N ASN A 139 -13.78 2.64 11.66
CA ASN A 139 -14.45 2.24 12.89
C ASN A 139 -15.00 3.45 13.61
N ASP A 140 -16.04 3.23 14.42
CA ASP A 140 -16.64 4.24 15.29
C ASP A 140 -17.13 5.50 14.55
N LEU A 141 -17.63 5.32 13.32
CA LEU A 141 -18.16 6.42 12.55
C LEU A 141 -19.43 6.97 13.22
N VAL A 142 -19.27 8.01 14.02
CA VAL A 142 -20.37 8.73 14.70
C VAL A 142 -20.56 10.08 14.06
N ARG A 143 -21.77 10.38 13.63
CA ARG A 143 -22.16 11.69 13.12
C ARG A 143 -23.29 12.26 13.94
N GLN A 144 -23.09 13.43 14.55
CA GLN A 144 -24.16 14.14 15.21
C GLN A 144 -24.97 14.99 14.21
N ALA A 145 -26.28 15.05 14.41
CA ALA A 145 -27.12 16.01 13.71
C ALA A 145 -26.72 17.42 14.13
N THR A 146 -26.34 18.26 13.17
CA THR A 146 -26.16 19.69 13.46
C THR A 146 -27.51 20.33 13.62
N ALA A 147 -27.73 21.08 14.70
CA ALA A 147 -29.00 21.77 15.06
C ALA A 147 -29.51 22.73 13.98
N ALA A 148 -28.74 23.04 12.96
CA ALA A 148 -29.10 23.93 11.85
C ALA A 148 -29.80 23.22 10.68
N ASN A 149 -29.85 21.88 10.65
CA ASN A 149 -30.43 21.14 9.54
C ASN A 149 -31.25 19.95 10.06
N THR A 150 -32.54 20.18 10.30
CA THR A 150 -33.48 19.19 10.85
C THR A 150 -33.73 17.97 9.95
N THR A 151 -33.13 17.93 8.75
CA THR A 151 -33.18 16.81 7.82
C THR A 151 -31.94 15.87 7.94
N ASP A 152 -30.91 16.27 8.69
CA ASP A 152 -29.72 15.43 8.93
C ASP A 152 -29.91 14.67 10.26
N SER A 153 -30.54 13.54 10.20
CA SER A 153 -30.57 12.60 11.34
C SER A 153 -29.15 12.15 11.71
N ALA A 154 -28.85 12.05 13.00
CA ALA A 154 -27.66 11.39 13.46
C ALA A 154 -27.64 9.97 12.91
N SER A 155 -26.58 9.57 12.21
CA SER A 155 -26.40 8.21 11.78
C SER A 155 -25.17 7.62 12.46
N THR A 156 -25.31 6.42 12.94
CA THR A 156 -24.19 5.57 13.35
C THR A 156 -24.10 4.48 12.30
N ASP A 157 -23.29 4.72 11.28
CA ASP A 157 -23.17 3.75 10.18
C ASP A 157 -22.36 2.50 10.58
N GLY A 158 -21.88 2.46 11.81
CA GLY A 158 -21.09 1.34 12.32
C GLY A 158 -19.72 1.23 11.67
N ASN A 159 -19.13 0.07 11.84
CA ASN A 159 -17.82 -0.23 11.25
C ASN A 159 -17.96 -0.57 9.77
N THR A 160 -17.13 0.02 8.92
CA THR A 160 -17.10 -0.23 7.48
C THR A 160 -15.72 -0.68 7.06
N SER A 161 -15.65 -1.80 6.32
CA SER A 161 -14.41 -2.26 5.70
C SER A 161 -14.48 -2.06 4.19
N LYS A 162 -13.42 -1.51 3.62
CA LYS A 162 -13.22 -1.34 2.18
C LYS A 162 -11.88 -1.94 1.79
N THR A 163 -11.70 -2.19 0.52
CA THR A 163 -10.42 -2.55 -0.04
C THR A 163 -9.76 -1.28 -0.57
N LEU A 164 -8.52 -1.06 -0.18
CA LEU A 164 -7.66 -0.01 -0.72
C LEU A 164 -6.80 -0.68 -1.80
N GLU A 165 -6.85 -0.16 -3.01
CA GLU A 165 -6.13 -0.72 -4.16
C GLU A 165 -5.37 0.40 -4.85
N GLY A 166 -4.19 0.12 -5.44
CA GLY A 166 -3.43 1.16 -6.12
C GLY A 166 -2.21 0.67 -6.87
N MET A 167 -1.71 1.53 -7.76
CA MET A 167 -0.50 1.28 -8.52
C MET A 167 0.72 1.76 -7.74
N VAL A 168 1.79 0.95 -7.76
CA VAL A 168 3.07 1.23 -7.11
C VAL A 168 4.14 1.49 -8.16
N PHE A 169 4.88 2.58 -7.99
CA PHE A 169 6.06 2.91 -8.79
C PHE A 169 7.23 3.19 -7.85
N GLY A 170 8.43 2.79 -8.24
CA GLY A 170 9.59 3.04 -7.41
C GLY A 170 10.92 2.90 -8.13
N LEU A 171 11.94 3.40 -7.45
CA LEU A 171 13.35 3.28 -7.83
C LEU A 171 14.15 2.87 -6.61
N GLY A 172 15.22 2.12 -6.82
CA GLY A 172 16.07 1.71 -5.71
C GLY A 172 17.47 1.29 -6.12
N LEU A 173 18.29 1.14 -5.09
CA LEU A 173 19.67 0.65 -5.17
C LEU A 173 19.76 -0.64 -4.38
N GLN A 174 20.48 -1.61 -4.90
CA GLN A 174 20.82 -2.84 -4.21
C GLN A 174 22.33 -2.97 -4.10
N PHE A 175 22.80 -3.20 -2.88
CA PHE A 175 24.18 -3.49 -2.57
C PHE A 175 24.32 -4.97 -2.24
N ASN A 176 25.08 -5.71 -3.05
CA ASN A 176 25.38 -7.12 -2.84
C ASN A 176 26.65 -7.24 -2.01
N LYS A 177 26.57 -7.93 -0.88
CA LYS A 177 27.68 -8.19 0.00
C LYS A 177 27.38 -9.40 0.89
N ASP A 178 28.26 -10.37 0.87
CA ASP A 178 28.17 -11.48 1.80
C ASP A 178 28.42 -10.99 3.23
N ALA A 179 27.34 -10.87 3.99
CA ALA A 179 27.34 -10.44 5.38
C ALA A 179 26.63 -11.46 6.28
N GLY A 180 27.17 -12.68 6.34
CA GLY A 180 26.62 -13.76 7.16
C GLY A 180 25.26 -14.26 6.66
N PRO A 181 24.16 -14.06 7.44
CA PRO A 181 22.83 -14.59 7.06
C PRO A 181 22.19 -13.84 5.89
N PHE A 182 22.66 -12.63 5.55
CA PHE A 182 22.15 -11.80 4.47
C PHE A 182 23.25 -11.57 3.43
N ASN A 183 22.86 -11.43 2.17
CA ASN A 183 23.80 -11.15 1.09
C ASN A 183 23.43 -9.95 0.21
N PHE A 184 22.40 -9.20 0.58
CA PHE A 184 22.14 -7.88 0.00
C PHE A 184 21.43 -6.93 0.97
N ILE A 185 21.62 -5.63 0.71
CA ILE A 185 20.91 -4.53 1.33
C ILE A 185 20.31 -3.70 0.20
N ARG A 186 19.08 -3.20 0.38
CA ARG A 186 18.41 -2.31 -0.57
C ARG A 186 17.99 -1.01 0.10
N LEU A 187 18.06 0.06 -0.66
CA LEU A 187 17.42 1.34 -0.36
C LEU A 187 16.52 1.69 -1.53
N ASP A 188 15.25 1.90 -1.27
CA ASP A 188 14.29 2.26 -2.31
C ASP A 188 13.31 3.35 -1.86
N ALA A 189 12.82 4.11 -2.86
CA ALA A 189 11.72 5.03 -2.72
C ALA A 189 10.60 4.58 -3.65
N THR A 190 9.38 4.50 -3.11
CA THR A 190 8.19 4.11 -3.87
C THR A 190 7.06 5.10 -3.63
N HIS A 191 6.27 5.30 -4.67
CA HIS A 191 5.01 6.05 -4.65
C HIS A 191 3.87 5.09 -4.96
N THR A 192 2.78 5.18 -4.20
CA THR A 192 1.56 4.42 -4.43
C THR A 192 0.40 5.39 -4.63
N ASP A 193 -0.23 5.33 -5.79
CA ASP A 193 -1.45 6.05 -6.12
C ASP A 193 -2.62 5.07 -5.91
N PHE A 194 -3.44 5.33 -4.89
CA PHE A 194 -4.58 4.49 -4.54
C PHE A 194 -5.84 4.92 -5.29
N ASP A 195 -6.61 3.93 -5.72
CA ASP A 195 -7.90 4.16 -6.35
C ASP A 195 -8.88 4.85 -5.39
N GLN A 196 -9.69 5.76 -5.91
CA GLN A 196 -10.71 6.47 -5.13
C GLN A 196 -11.67 5.51 -4.41
N VAL A 197 -11.75 5.63 -3.10
CA VAL A 197 -12.73 4.89 -2.29
C VAL A 197 -14.01 5.69 -2.17
N THR A 198 -15.14 5.07 -2.52
CA THR A 198 -16.47 5.67 -2.42
C THR A 198 -17.33 4.92 -1.42
N HIS A 199 -18.00 5.65 -0.55
CA HIS A 199 -18.96 5.12 0.41
C HIS A 199 -20.23 5.98 0.43
N THR A 200 -21.40 5.34 0.31
CA THR A 200 -22.69 6.02 0.50
C THR A 200 -23.24 5.60 1.86
N ASN A 201 -23.47 6.58 2.74
CA ASN A 201 -24.00 6.34 4.06
C ASN A 201 -25.52 6.12 4.05
N SER A 202 -26.09 5.76 5.22
CA SER A 202 -27.51 5.51 5.40
C SER A 202 -28.39 6.76 5.11
N ASN A 203 -27.81 7.95 5.15
CA ASN A 203 -28.48 9.23 4.84
C ASN A 203 -28.32 9.62 3.36
N LEU A 204 -27.95 8.68 2.48
CA LEU A 204 -27.76 8.87 1.02
C LEU A 204 -26.69 9.92 0.65
N LYS A 205 -25.80 10.27 1.57
CA LYS A 205 -24.64 11.10 1.28
C LYS A 205 -23.50 10.24 0.75
N THR A 206 -22.84 10.70 -0.30
CA THR A 206 -21.72 10.01 -0.90
C THR A 206 -20.41 10.64 -0.44
N LEU A 207 -19.59 9.85 0.22
CA LEU A 207 -18.23 10.18 0.62
C LEU A 207 -17.27 9.60 -0.41
N LYS A 208 -16.30 10.40 -0.85
CA LYS A 208 -15.21 9.97 -1.71
C LYS A 208 -13.90 10.31 -1.00
N ALA A 209 -12.95 9.39 -1.06
CA ALA A 209 -11.62 9.57 -0.53
C ALA A 209 -10.58 9.13 -1.57
N ASP A 210 -9.59 9.98 -1.77
CA ASP A 210 -8.41 9.73 -2.58
C ASP A 210 -7.20 9.69 -1.65
N ALA A 211 -6.23 8.84 -1.92
CA ALA A 211 -5.02 8.72 -1.11
C ALA A 211 -3.80 8.39 -1.95
N ASP A 212 -2.67 8.98 -1.56
CA ASP A 212 -1.34 8.70 -2.09
C ASP A 212 -0.42 8.30 -0.94
N MET A 213 0.59 7.49 -1.23
CA MET A 213 1.58 7.11 -0.23
C MET A 213 2.99 7.12 -0.80
N ASP A 214 3.84 7.95 -0.21
CA ASP A 214 5.27 7.98 -0.46
C ASP A 214 6.02 7.19 0.61
N VAL A 215 6.93 6.31 0.19
CA VAL A 215 7.63 5.41 1.09
C VAL A 215 9.13 5.42 0.80
N ILE A 216 9.95 5.56 1.84
CA ILE A 216 11.39 5.28 1.80
C ILE A 216 11.64 4.00 2.60
N SER A 217 12.38 3.07 2.03
CA SER A 217 12.55 1.73 2.57
C SER A 217 14.02 1.32 2.64
N LEU A 218 14.35 0.63 3.72
CA LEU A 218 15.61 -0.09 3.89
C LEU A 218 15.31 -1.58 4.02
N SER A 219 15.86 -2.40 3.13
CA SER A 219 15.65 -3.83 3.12
C SER A 219 16.95 -4.59 3.31
N ILE A 220 16.85 -5.75 3.95
CA ILE A 220 17.91 -6.76 4.03
C ILE A 220 17.35 -8.09 3.54
N GLY A 221 18.16 -8.86 2.82
CA GLY A 221 17.66 -10.12 2.30
C GLY A 221 18.76 -11.11 1.92
N LYS A 222 18.28 -12.28 1.51
CA LYS A 222 19.10 -13.42 1.09
C LYS A 222 18.62 -13.96 -0.24
N THR A 223 19.60 -14.29 -1.07
CA THR A 223 19.41 -14.98 -2.36
C THR A 223 19.69 -16.48 -2.17
N PHE A 224 18.84 -17.31 -2.76
CA PHE A 224 18.91 -18.79 -2.79
C PHE A 224 18.94 -19.34 -4.20
#